data_f1cb990e4bb1aeda78bcbf319057e8d0
#
_entry.id   f1cb990e4bb1aeda78bcbf319057e8d0
#
_cell.length_a   1.000
_cell.length_b   1.000
_cell.length_c   1.000
_cell.angle_alpha   90.00
_cell.angle_beta   90.00
_cell.angle_gamma   90.00
#
_symmetry.space_group_name_H-M   'P 1'
#
loop_
_entity.id
_entity.type
_entity.pdbx_description
1 polymer ?
#
loop_
_entity_poly.entity_id
_entity_poly.type
_entity_poly.pdbx_seq_one_letter_code
_entity_poly.pdbx_strand_id
1 'polypeptide(L)'
;SARAITDILVMKENEFSNIVLSAVTGVSTEISLFRSLYPMDINNDGITEIPSPVPLPTWDDEKESYQRIDWRSYGIDGGATTVLSTYHNLEDGWYFRLPESWNEQILVSGGAGMEESSVTFFARGEDGLSAESVLRITAITGANRENRAVWGARFGLKRQVDTIYVAELL
;
A
#
# COMPACT_ATOMS: atom_id res chain seq x y z
N SER A 1 -8.77 -11.90 13.88
CA SER A 1 -7.54 -11.18 13.53
C SER A 1 -7.06 -10.40 14.73
N ALA A 2 -5.78 -10.51 15.09
CA ALA A 2 -5.20 -9.71 16.15
C ALA A 2 -5.18 -8.24 15.69
N ARG A 3 -5.73 -7.35 16.52
CA ARG A 3 -5.64 -5.92 16.34
C ARG A 3 -4.43 -5.43 17.13
N ALA A 4 -3.59 -4.63 16.54
CA ALA A 4 -2.50 -3.98 17.25
C ALA A 4 -2.91 -2.56 17.61
N ILE A 5 -2.58 -2.14 18.81
CA ILE A 5 -2.75 -0.77 19.31
C ILE A 5 -1.36 -0.15 19.32
N THR A 6 -1.26 1.06 18.81
CA THR A 6 0.00 1.80 18.78
C THR A 6 -0.12 3.02 19.68
N ASP A 7 0.76 3.12 20.66
CA ASP A 7 0.92 4.33 21.48
C ASP A 7 1.96 5.24 20.82
N ILE A 8 1.66 6.54 20.75
CA ILE A 8 2.61 7.55 20.32
C ILE A 8 2.89 8.46 21.51
N LEU A 9 4.09 8.34 22.05
CA LEU A 9 4.50 9.07 23.22
C LEU A 9 5.35 10.27 22.82
N VAL A 10 4.98 11.44 23.28
CA VAL A 10 5.78 12.67 23.15
C VAL A 10 6.15 13.19 24.52
N MET A 11 7.31 13.83 24.61
CA MET A 11 7.70 14.49 25.86
C MET A 11 7.16 15.93 25.86
N LYS A 12 6.30 16.24 26.84
CA LYS A 12 5.77 17.59 27.09
C LYS A 12 6.06 17.94 28.55
N GLU A 13 6.62 19.12 28.77
CA GLU A 13 6.87 19.66 30.12
C GLU A 13 7.58 18.66 31.06
N ASN A 14 8.52 17.87 30.53
CA ASN A 14 9.29 16.86 31.22
C ASN A 14 8.49 15.57 31.60
N GLU A 15 7.31 15.37 31.01
CA GLU A 15 6.46 14.17 31.18
C GLU A 15 6.14 13.54 29.81
N PHE A 16 6.01 12.20 29.79
CA PHE A 16 5.53 11.51 28.61
C PHE A 16 4.00 11.60 28.51
N SER A 17 3.52 12.05 27.37
CA SER A 17 2.09 12.11 27.04
C SER A 17 1.80 11.27 25.81
N ASN A 18 0.78 10.40 25.90
CA ASN A 18 0.30 9.66 24.75
C ASN A 18 -0.65 10.54 23.94
N ILE A 19 -0.21 10.97 22.76
CA ILE A 19 -0.94 11.95 21.91
C ILE A 19 -2.07 11.31 21.10
N VAL A 20 -2.18 9.99 21.07
CA VAL A 20 -3.26 9.26 20.38
C VAL A 20 -4.24 8.61 21.35
N LEU A 21 -4.15 8.93 22.64
CA LEU A 21 -5.07 8.43 23.65
C LEU A 21 -6.46 9.06 23.47
N SER A 22 -7.47 8.21 23.32
CA SER A 22 -8.85 8.66 23.26
C SER A 22 -9.33 9.14 24.63
N ALA A 23 -9.76 10.39 24.72
CA ALA A 23 -10.35 10.95 25.93
C ALA A 23 -11.67 10.27 26.35
N VAL A 24 -12.33 9.56 25.41
CA VAL A 24 -13.61 8.89 25.65
C VAL A 24 -13.41 7.47 26.16
N THR A 25 -12.49 6.72 25.55
CA THR A 25 -12.31 5.29 25.85
C THR A 25 -11.14 5.01 26.79
N GLY A 26 -10.22 5.95 26.97
CA GLY A 26 -9.01 5.78 27.75
C GLY A 26 -7.99 4.82 27.12
N VAL A 27 -8.19 4.44 25.87
CA VAL A 27 -7.23 3.62 25.09
C VAL A 27 -6.77 4.41 23.88
N SER A 28 -5.59 4.07 23.38
CA SER A 28 -5.05 4.69 22.15
C SER A 28 -5.96 4.43 20.96
N THR A 29 -6.00 5.38 20.05
CA THR A 29 -6.69 5.22 18.78
C THR A 29 -6.18 3.96 18.11
N GLU A 30 -7.08 3.05 17.77
CA GLU A 30 -6.72 1.79 17.17
C GLU A 30 -6.05 2.02 15.81
N ILE A 31 -4.77 1.71 15.74
CA ILE A 31 -4.04 1.67 14.48
C ILE A 31 -3.92 0.21 14.11
N SER A 32 -4.77 -0.23 13.16
CA SER A 32 -4.71 -1.58 12.64
C SER A 32 -3.41 -1.75 11.86
N LEU A 33 -2.49 -2.57 12.39
CA LEU A 33 -1.32 -2.96 11.62
C LEU A 33 -1.74 -3.91 10.49
N PHE A 34 -1.39 -3.56 9.27
CA PHE A 34 -1.62 -4.40 8.12
C PHE A 34 -0.47 -5.40 7.98
N ARG A 35 -0.74 -6.68 8.24
CA ARG A 35 0.10 -7.84 7.90
C ARG A 35 1.62 -7.57 8.01
N SER A 36 2.14 -7.19 9.15
CA SER A 36 3.59 -6.98 9.37
C SER A 36 4.19 -5.70 8.77
N LEU A 37 3.38 -4.71 8.43
CA LEU A 37 3.90 -3.36 8.19
C LEU A 37 4.07 -2.65 9.54
N TYR A 38 5.26 -2.14 9.77
CA TYR A 38 5.63 -1.44 10.99
C TYR A 38 5.83 0.05 10.73
N PRO A 39 5.70 0.90 11.76
CA PRO A 39 6.11 2.30 11.68
C PRO A 39 7.54 2.43 11.14
N MET A 40 7.74 3.31 10.18
CA MET A 40 9.04 3.57 9.56
C MET A 40 9.07 4.96 8.91
N ASP A 41 10.24 5.49 8.71
CA ASP A 41 10.46 6.70 7.90
C ASP A 41 10.37 6.29 6.42
N ILE A 42 9.16 6.39 5.85
CA ILE A 42 8.87 5.90 4.50
C ILE A 42 9.35 6.84 3.39
N ASN A 43 9.54 8.11 3.71
CA ASN A 43 9.93 9.15 2.75
C ASN A 43 11.37 9.66 2.96
N ASN A 44 12.08 9.17 4.00
CA ASN A 44 13.43 9.54 4.42
C ASN A 44 13.56 11.02 4.82
N ASP A 45 12.57 11.55 5.53
CA ASP A 45 12.61 12.92 6.07
C ASP A 45 13.06 12.99 7.55
N GLY A 46 13.33 11.84 8.16
CA GLY A 46 13.76 11.71 9.56
C GLY A 46 12.58 11.61 10.55
N ILE A 47 11.34 11.60 10.07
CA ILE A 47 10.13 11.39 10.87
C ILE A 47 9.64 9.96 10.65
N THR A 48 9.14 9.32 11.70
CA THR A 48 8.55 7.99 11.59
C THR A 48 7.07 8.10 11.30
N GLU A 49 6.62 7.54 10.18
CA GLU A 49 5.21 7.44 9.84
C GLU A 49 4.61 6.13 10.31
N ILE A 50 3.32 6.18 10.59
CA ILE A 50 2.49 5.06 11.01
C ILE A 50 1.65 4.59 9.82
N PRO A 51 1.73 3.31 9.42
CA PRO A 51 0.91 2.78 8.33
C PRO A 51 -0.56 2.65 8.77
N SER A 52 -1.47 3.22 7.99
CA SER A 52 -2.91 3.17 8.19
C SER A 52 -3.58 2.50 6.98
N PRO A 53 -4.07 1.27 7.09
CA PRO A 53 -4.67 0.57 5.97
C PRO A 53 -6.05 1.16 5.62
N VAL A 54 -6.27 1.37 4.33
CA VAL A 54 -7.54 1.84 3.75
C VAL A 54 -7.98 0.84 2.69
N PRO A 55 -9.17 0.24 2.78
CA PRO A 55 -9.66 -0.68 1.78
C PRO A 55 -9.69 -0.04 0.39
N LEU A 56 -9.21 -0.77 -0.61
CA LEU A 56 -9.36 -0.42 -2.01
C LEU A 56 -10.54 -1.19 -2.61
N PRO A 57 -11.39 -0.55 -3.40
CA PRO A 57 -12.41 -1.26 -4.13
C PRO A 57 -11.76 -2.16 -5.20
N THR A 58 -12.36 -3.33 -5.42
CA THR A 58 -11.97 -4.27 -6.46
C THR A 58 -12.75 -4.00 -7.75
N TRP A 59 -12.14 -4.31 -8.89
CA TRP A 59 -12.84 -4.23 -10.18
C TRP A 59 -13.90 -5.33 -10.33
N ASP A 60 -13.58 -6.51 -9.84
CA ASP A 60 -14.47 -7.67 -9.85
C ASP A 60 -14.97 -7.95 -8.42
N ASP A 61 -16.04 -8.74 -8.28
CA ASP A 61 -16.53 -9.27 -7.00
C ASP A 61 -15.53 -10.29 -6.40
N GLU A 62 -14.23 -10.01 -6.51
CA GLU A 62 -13.17 -10.84 -5.98
C GLU A 62 -13.22 -10.85 -4.46
N LYS A 63 -13.00 -12.04 -3.89
CA LYS A 63 -12.96 -12.23 -2.44
C LYS A 63 -11.69 -11.66 -1.78
N GLU A 64 -10.74 -11.19 -2.57
CA GLU A 64 -9.50 -10.62 -2.07
C GLU A 64 -9.70 -9.15 -1.71
N SER A 65 -9.35 -8.79 -0.50
CA SER A 65 -9.37 -7.40 -0.07
C SER A 65 -8.01 -6.76 -0.30
N TYR A 66 -7.94 -5.88 -1.29
CA TYR A 66 -6.78 -5.03 -1.52
C TYR A 66 -6.81 -3.81 -0.61
N GLN A 67 -5.66 -3.31 -0.24
CA GLN A 67 -5.56 -2.15 0.64
C GLN A 67 -4.52 -1.17 0.15
N ARG A 68 -4.86 0.10 0.26
CA ARG A 68 -3.94 1.21 0.23
C ARG A 68 -3.43 1.43 1.64
N ILE A 69 -2.18 1.75 1.79
CA ILE A 69 -1.59 2.12 3.08
C ILE A 69 -1.32 3.62 3.05
N ASP A 70 -2.03 4.36 3.88
CA ASP A 70 -1.76 5.77 4.11
C ASP A 70 -0.72 5.89 5.22
N TRP A 71 0.42 6.46 4.91
CA TRP A 71 1.49 6.70 5.85
C TRP A 71 1.27 8.06 6.52
N ARG A 72 1.09 8.04 7.83
CA ARG A 72 0.69 9.21 8.61
C ARG A 72 1.79 9.64 9.55
N SER A 73 2.17 10.91 9.48
CA SER A 73 2.93 11.58 10.53
C SER A 73 1.97 12.18 11.57
N TYR A 74 2.46 12.29 12.80
CA TYR A 74 1.67 12.83 13.93
C TYR A 74 2.37 14.02 14.53
N GLY A 75 1.66 15.14 14.64
CA GLY A 75 2.10 16.31 15.39
C GLY A 75 2.02 16.09 16.90
N ILE A 76 2.71 16.95 17.65
CA ILE A 76 2.72 16.91 19.12
C ILE A 76 1.34 17.15 19.76
N ASP A 77 0.40 17.67 19.01
CA ASP A 77 -1.01 17.88 19.37
C ASP A 77 -1.90 16.66 19.11
N GLY A 78 -1.33 15.58 18.50
CA GLY A 78 -2.05 14.39 18.09
C GLY A 78 -2.71 14.48 16.72
N GLY A 79 -2.55 15.62 16.01
CA GLY A 79 -3.03 15.76 14.64
C GLY A 79 -2.27 14.84 13.69
N ALA A 80 -3.01 14.07 12.85
CA ALA A 80 -2.44 13.17 11.85
C ALA A 80 -2.47 13.80 10.46
N THR A 81 -1.38 13.66 9.71
CA THR A 81 -1.29 14.09 8.31
C THR A 81 -0.78 12.93 7.46
N THR A 82 -1.47 12.60 6.38
CA THR A 82 -0.99 11.62 5.41
C THR A 82 0.13 12.24 4.57
N VAL A 83 1.32 11.64 4.61
CA VAL A 83 2.49 12.13 3.87
C VAL A 83 2.61 11.48 2.49
N LEU A 84 2.22 10.21 2.38
CA LEU A 84 2.09 9.51 1.10
C LEU A 84 1.22 8.26 1.26
N SER A 85 0.80 7.70 0.13
CA SER A 85 0.07 6.44 0.07
C SER A 85 0.82 5.41 -0.76
N THR A 86 0.74 4.15 -0.35
CA THR A 86 1.36 3.02 -1.05
C THR A 86 0.38 1.86 -1.23
N TYR A 87 0.60 1.08 -2.27
CA TYR A 87 0.04 -0.26 -2.41
C TYR A 87 1.14 -1.28 -2.07
N HIS A 88 0.83 -2.27 -1.26
CA HIS A 88 1.77 -3.34 -0.89
C HIS A 88 1.26 -4.69 -1.39
N ASN A 89 2.04 -5.34 -2.25
CA ASN A 89 1.90 -6.75 -2.56
C ASN A 89 2.84 -7.55 -1.67
N LEU A 90 2.29 -8.13 -0.59
CA LEU A 90 3.09 -8.86 0.39
C LEU A 90 3.47 -10.27 -0.08
N GLU A 91 2.72 -10.87 -1.00
CA GLU A 91 3.04 -12.18 -1.55
C GLU A 91 4.30 -12.13 -2.42
N ASP A 92 4.37 -11.13 -3.30
CA ASP A 92 5.49 -10.94 -4.21
C ASP A 92 6.58 -10.03 -3.63
N GLY A 93 6.40 -9.46 -2.45
CA GLY A 93 7.41 -8.70 -1.73
C GLY A 93 7.78 -7.36 -2.38
N TRP A 94 6.80 -6.63 -2.92
CA TRP A 94 7.01 -5.30 -3.49
C TRP A 94 5.94 -4.30 -3.02
N TYR A 95 6.27 -3.03 -3.11
CA TYR A 95 5.31 -1.96 -2.91
C TYR A 95 5.46 -0.88 -4.00
N PHE A 96 4.39 -0.15 -4.21
CA PHE A 96 4.29 0.91 -5.19
C PHE A 96 3.74 2.16 -4.53
N ARG A 97 4.43 3.30 -4.70
CA ARG A 97 3.93 4.59 -4.24
C ARG A 97 2.82 5.05 -5.18
N LEU A 98 1.63 5.22 -4.64
CA LEU A 98 0.49 5.67 -5.40
C LEU A 98 0.61 7.17 -5.69
N PRO A 99 0.35 7.62 -6.92
CA PRO A 99 0.18 9.04 -7.23
C PRO A 99 -0.99 9.62 -6.41
N GLU A 100 -0.87 10.86 -5.96
CA GLU A 100 -1.95 11.52 -5.19
C GLU A 100 -3.28 11.55 -5.95
N SER A 101 -3.22 11.70 -7.29
CA SER A 101 -4.40 11.68 -8.17
C SER A 101 -5.14 10.34 -8.18
N TRP A 102 -4.53 9.26 -7.66
CA TRP A 102 -5.13 7.92 -7.63
C TRP A 102 -5.85 7.61 -6.32
N ASN A 103 -5.66 8.40 -5.28
CA ASN A 103 -6.04 8.05 -3.90
C ASN A 103 -7.51 7.64 -3.71
N GLU A 104 -8.44 8.19 -4.47
CA GLU A 104 -9.87 7.88 -4.34
C GLU A 104 -10.48 7.26 -5.61
N GLN A 105 -9.70 7.17 -6.69
CA GLN A 105 -10.21 6.80 -8.02
C GLN A 105 -9.64 5.47 -8.53
N ILE A 106 -8.86 4.77 -7.70
CA ILE A 106 -8.20 3.54 -8.13
C ILE A 106 -9.01 2.31 -7.71
N LEU A 107 -9.12 1.35 -8.62
CA LEU A 107 -9.60 -0.01 -8.36
C LEU A 107 -8.44 -0.96 -8.64
N VAL A 108 -8.48 -2.13 -8.04
CA VAL A 108 -7.41 -3.11 -8.15
C VAL A 108 -8.00 -4.48 -8.48
N SER A 109 -7.34 -5.23 -9.35
CA SER A 109 -7.63 -6.63 -9.62
C SER A 109 -6.36 -7.46 -9.62
N GLY A 110 -6.40 -8.64 -9.05
CA GLY A 110 -5.32 -9.61 -9.07
C GLY A 110 -5.41 -10.54 -10.26
N GLY A 111 -4.27 -11.07 -10.67
CA GLY A 111 -4.19 -12.11 -11.68
C GLY A 111 -3.12 -13.11 -11.30
N ALA A 112 -3.46 -14.40 -11.28
CA ALA A 112 -2.53 -15.47 -10.98
C ALA A 112 -2.44 -16.45 -12.15
N GLY A 113 -1.21 -16.75 -12.57
CA GLY A 113 -0.88 -17.78 -13.55
C GLY A 113 0.16 -18.76 -12.99
N MET A 114 0.57 -19.73 -13.79
CA MET A 114 1.47 -20.81 -13.34
C MET A 114 2.84 -20.30 -12.84
N GLU A 115 3.37 -19.24 -13.42
CA GLU A 115 4.68 -18.65 -13.09
C GLU A 115 4.63 -17.11 -13.15
N GLU A 116 3.45 -16.54 -13.12
CA GLU A 116 3.22 -15.11 -13.11
C GLU A 116 2.13 -14.77 -12.09
N SER A 117 2.39 -13.76 -11.27
CA SER A 117 1.36 -13.09 -10.50
C SER A 117 1.30 -11.62 -10.92
N SER A 118 0.13 -11.05 -11.00
CA SER A 118 -0.01 -9.68 -11.46
C SER A 118 -1.05 -8.91 -10.65
N VAL A 119 -0.86 -7.61 -10.60
CA VAL A 119 -1.83 -6.66 -10.07
C VAL A 119 -2.07 -5.62 -11.14
N THR A 120 -3.33 -5.44 -11.49
CA THR A 120 -3.78 -4.41 -12.44
C THR A 120 -4.51 -3.30 -11.69
N PHE A 121 -4.09 -2.08 -11.95
CA PHE A 121 -4.69 -0.86 -11.43
C PHE A 121 -5.58 -0.25 -12.51
N PHE A 122 -6.79 0.15 -12.10
CA PHE A 122 -7.77 0.77 -12.97
C PHE A 122 -8.10 2.16 -12.43
N ALA A 123 -8.13 3.15 -13.30
CA ALA A 123 -8.67 4.46 -12.99
C ALA A 123 -10.19 4.44 -13.16
N ARG A 124 -10.92 4.88 -12.14
CA ARG A 124 -12.38 5.02 -12.21
C ARG A 124 -12.72 6.23 -13.06
N GLY A 125 -13.65 6.06 -13.99
CA GLY A 125 -14.18 7.16 -14.79
C GLY A 125 -14.98 8.16 -13.95
N GLU A 126 -15.16 9.36 -14.48
CA GLU A 126 -15.92 10.43 -13.82
C GLU A 126 -17.39 10.05 -13.54
N ASP A 127 -17.93 9.12 -14.33
CA ASP A 127 -19.28 8.56 -14.16
C ASP A 127 -19.40 7.61 -12.96
N GLY A 128 -18.25 7.20 -12.36
CA GLY A 128 -18.17 6.25 -11.26
C GLY A 128 -18.53 4.80 -11.64
N LEU A 129 -18.90 4.55 -12.89
CA LEU A 129 -19.39 3.25 -13.40
C LEU A 129 -18.38 2.59 -14.35
N SER A 130 -17.60 3.39 -15.06
CA SER A 130 -16.54 2.91 -15.93
C SER A 130 -15.19 2.83 -15.19
N ALA A 131 -14.30 1.98 -15.68
CA ALA A 131 -12.90 1.97 -15.25
C ALA A 131 -12.03 1.55 -16.41
N GLU A 132 -10.88 2.22 -16.52
CA GLU A 132 -9.87 1.93 -17.53
C GLU A 132 -8.62 1.38 -16.86
N SER A 133 -8.07 0.30 -17.38
CA SER A 133 -6.80 -0.23 -16.91
C SER A 133 -5.68 0.74 -17.28
N VAL A 134 -4.86 1.11 -16.30
CA VAL A 134 -3.80 2.12 -16.47
C VAL A 134 -2.40 1.55 -16.27
N LEU A 135 -2.27 0.56 -15.37
CA LEU A 135 -0.98 -0.02 -15.03
C LEU A 135 -1.17 -1.48 -14.62
N ARG A 136 -0.31 -2.35 -15.13
CA ARG A 136 -0.15 -3.71 -14.61
C ARG A 136 1.27 -3.92 -14.13
N ILE A 137 1.43 -4.47 -12.93
CA ILE A 137 2.71 -4.91 -12.39
C ILE A 137 2.67 -6.44 -12.30
N THR A 138 3.68 -7.11 -12.85
CA THR A 138 3.75 -8.57 -12.89
C THR A 138 5.06 -9.05 -12.28
N ALA A 139 4.98 -10.00 -11.36
CA ALA A 139 6.10 -10.80 -10.89
C ALA A 139 6.17 -12.08 -11.74
N ILE A 140 7.31 -12.32 -12.37
CA ILE A 140 7.54 -13.44 -13.27
C ILE A 140 8.62 -14.35 -12.67
N THR A 141 8.29 -15.62 -12.52
CA THR A 141 9.19 -16.66 -12.00
C THR A 141 9.45 -17.73 -13.05
N GLY A 142 10.18 -18.77 -12.70
CA GLY A 142 10.45 -19.95 -13.56
C GLY A 142 11.54 -19.77 -14.59
N ALA A 143 11.82 -20.83 -15.32
CA ALA A 143 12.99 -20.94 -16.21
C ALA A 143 12.91 -19.99 -17.42
N ASN A 144 11.71 -19.64 -17.88
CA ASN A 144 11.52 -18.83 -19.09
C ASN A 144 11.19 -17.35 -18.78
N ARG A 145 11.45 -16.90 -17.54
CA ARG A 145 11.10 -15.55 -17.08
C ARG A 145 11.73 -14.42 -17.89
N GLU A 146 12.98 -14.62 -18.38
CA GLU A 146 13.70 -13.62 -19.18
C GLU A 146 12.96 -13.29 -20.50
N ASN A 147 12.49 -14.32 -21.19
CA ASN A 147 11.77 -14.12 -22.45
C ASN A 147 10.40 -13.50 -22.20
N ARG A 148 9.70 -13.91 -21.12
CA ARG A 148 8.39 -13.38 -20.78
C ARG A 148 8.45 -11.93 -20.27
N ALA A 149 9.54 -11.54 -19.66
CA ALA A 149 9.75 -10.17 -19.17
C ALA A 149 9.80 -9.11 -20.27
N VAL A 150 10.05 -9.51 -21.50
CA VAL A 150 10.13 -8.60 -22.67
C VAL A 150 8.95 -8.75 -23.64
N TRP A 151 7.90 -9.49 -23.26
CA TRP A 151 6.72 -9.64 -24.11
C TRP A 151 5.85 -8.37 -24.12
N GLY A 152 5.36 -8.03 -25.33
CA GLY A 152 4.46 -6.90 -25.51
C GLY A 152 5.08 -5.56 -25.14
N ALA A 153 4.34 -4.75 -24.39
CA ALA A 153 4.75 -3.43 -23.93
C ALA A 153 5.39 -3.45 -22.53
N ARG A 154 5.83 -4.61 -22.03
CA ARG A 154 6.44 -4.76 -20.70
C ARG A 154 7.79 -4.07 -20.63
N PHE A 155 8.03 -3.39 -19.51
CA PHE A 155 9.33 -2.82 -19.16
C PHE A 155 9.77 -3.30 -17.77
N GLY A 156 11.09 -3.49 -17.61
CA GLY A 156 11.66 -4.02 -16.38
C GLY A 156 11.65 -3.01 -15.24
N LEU A 157 11.19 -3.44 -14.06
CA LEU A 157 11.25 -2.67 -12.82
C LEU A 157 12.42 -3.13 -11.93
N LYS A 158 12.51 -4.43 -11.68
CA LYS A 158 13.50 -5.00 -10.77
C LYS A 158 13.79 -6.45 -11.14
N ARG A 159 15.03 -6.87 -10.89
CA ARG A 159 15.46 -8.28 -11.00
C ARG A 159 15.92 -8.78 -9.66
N GLN A 160 15.46 -9.95 -9.30
CA GLN A 160 15.94 -10.75 -8.16
C GLN A 160 16.42 -12.11 -8.70
N VAL A 161 16.96 -12.95 -7.82
CA VAL A 161 17.54 -14.25 -8.21
C VAL A 161 16.52 -15.09 -8.97
N ASP A 162 15.31 -15.22 -8.48
CA ASP A 162 14.29 -16.11 -9.02
C ASP A 162 13.07 -15.37 -9.61
N THR A 163 13.02 -14.05 -9.53
CA THR A 163 11.86 -13.26 -9.94
C THR A 163 12.27 -12.02 -10.73
N ILE A 164 11.55 -11.74 -11.80
CA ILE A 164 11.64 -10.47 -12.55
C ILE A 164 10.32 -9.73 -12.38
N TYR A 165 10.41 -8.48 -11.95
CA TYR A 165 9.27 -7.59 -11.85
C TYR A 165 9.24 -6.69 -13.09
N VAL A 166 8.11 -6.67 -13.75
CA VAL A 166 7.86 -5.85 -14.94
C VAL A 166 6.59 -5.04 -14.76
N ALA A 167 6.50 -3.94 -15.50
CA ALA A 167 5.26 -3.18 -15.60
C ALA A 167 4.85 -3.00 -17.06
N GLU A 168 3.59 -2.71 -17.26
CA GLU A 168 2.95 -2.42 -18.53
C GLU A 168 1.95 -1.29 -18.34
N LEU A 169 2.06 -0.24 -19.13
CA LEU A 169 1.03 0.79 -19.22
C LEU A 169 -0.06 0.32 -20.20
N LEU A 170 -1.31 0.40 -19.79
CA LEU A 170 -2.44 -0.19 -20.49
C LEU A 170 -3.35 0.88 -21.09
#